data_d6139456368cb4aecafa4e315fb88bff
#
_entry.id   d6139456368cb4aecafa4e315fb88bff
#
_cell.length_a   1.000
_cell.length_b   1.000
_cell.length_c   1.000
_cell.angle_alpha   90.00
_cell.angle_beta   90.00
_cell.angle_gamma   90.00
#
_symmetry.space_group_name_H-M   'P 1'
#
loop_
_entity.id
_entity.type
_entity.pdbx_description
1 polymer ?
#
loop_
_entity_poly.entity_id
_entity_poly.type
_entity_poly.pdbx_seq_one_letter_code
_entity_poly.pdbx_strand_id
1 'polypeptide(L)'
;MTIQFNCPHCGALIAFDRKHCGKRARCLTCGQFFIIPSADYEKPQKIKLKVERAEPLPGFYRAVFVDSWKIFIDPENATSLVFVIATVCFKFLLGIGICGMNYISFIIAWGWLLGFYMNIIYETAYEIDKLPKIYLGTSITFLWYIAKPLLIFFWTMVAVELPFIIALGLMQNKSSAVENMWWLGIGPQLLLQTLFILGLFLFPIAILTIAVGKDITLLRPDYIFKPVFRKPGPYMVAMLLLAVAGIVEMQTRPFTGLNLTADVIHLVLDLIVQVIAILAMRSIGLFYRHYSCYFRW
;
A
#
# COMPACT_ATOMS: atom_id res chain seq x y z
N MET A 1 -38.00 14.48 28.46
CA MET A 1 -37.84 14.72 26.99
C MET A 1 -36.80 15.80 26.81
N THR A 2 -35.75 15.52 26.05
CA THR A 2 -34.63 16.44 25.78
C THR A 2 -34.88 17.24 24.51
N ILE A 3 -34.56 18.52 24.51
CA ILE A 3 -34.56 19.41 23.34
C ILE A 3 -33.13 19.56 22.88
N GLN A 4 -32.91 19.41 21.57
CA GLN A 4 -31.61 19.61 20.93
C GLN A 4 -31.70 20.83 20.01
N PHE A 5 -30.70 21.72 20.14
CA PHE A 5 -30.59 22.92 19.31
C PHE A 5 -29.13 23.36 19.20
N ASN A 6 -28.85 24.23 18.24
CA ASN A 6 -27.50 24.74 18.05
C ASN A 6 -27.28 26.02 18.84
N CYS A 7 -26.12 26.19 19.45
CA CYS A 7 -25.75 27.44 20.13
C CYS A 7 -25.82 28.62 19.14
N PRO A 8 -26.50 29.70 19.46
CA PRO A 8 -26.62 30.85 18.56
C PRO A 8 -25.29 31.59 18.31
N HIS A 9 -24.27 31.35 19.13
CA HIS A 9 -22.97 32.03 19.02
C HIS A 9 -21.89 31.21 18.30
N CYS A 10 -21.87 29.89 18.53
CA CYS A 10 -20.78 29.03 17.96
C CYS A 10 -21.31 27.83 17.15
N GLY A 11 -22.64 27.65 17.03
CA GLY A 11 -23.21 26.53 16.28
C GLY A 11 -23.08 25.16 16.94
N ALA A 12 -22.46 25.03 18.13
CA ALA A 12 -22.34 23.77 18.84
C ALA A 12 -23.69 23.16 19.18
N LEU A 13 -23.86 21.86 18.96
CA LEU A 13 -25.08 21.15 19.33
C LEU A 13 -25.19 21.02 20.85
N ILE A 14 -26.30 21.46 21.41
CA ILE A 14 -26.57 21.46 22.85
C ILE A 14 -27.86 20.70 23.09
N ALA A 15 -27.92 19.93 24.18
CA ALA A 15 -29.09 19.21 24.61
C ALA A 15 -29.48 19.64 26.04
N PHE A 16 -30.74 20.05 26.26
CA PHE A 16 -31.31 20.35 27.57
C PHE A 16 -32.62 19.62 27.78
N ASP A 17 -32.97 19.40 29.06
CA ASP A 17 -34.27 18.87 29.40
C ASP A 17 -35.37 19.98 29.22
N ARG A 18 -36.53 19.61 28.68
CA ARG A 18 -37.66 20.49 28.38
C ARG A 18 -38.08 21.38 29.55
N LYS A 19 -37.89 20.93 30.81
CA LYS A 19 -38.18 21.70 32.03
C LYS A 19 -37.32 22.96 32.21
N HIS A 20 -36.28 23.13 31.41
CA HIS A 20 -35.36 24.26 31.44
C HIS A 20 -35.60 25.28 30.31
N CYS A 21 -36.64 25.09 29.49
CA CYS A 21 -37.03 26.06 28.46
C CYS A 21 -37.21 27.46 29.03
N GLY A 22 -36.73 28.49 28.32
CA GLY A 22 -36.81 29.89 28.75
C GLY A 22 -35.79 30.30 29.82
N LYS A 23 -35.02 29.36 30.39
CA LYS A 23 -33.96 29.68 31.36
C LYS A 23 -32.67 30.07 30.69
N ARG A 24 -31.87 30.88 31.38
CA ARG A 24 -30.52 31.29 30.92
C ARG A 24 -29.53 30.17 31.18
N ALA A 25 -28.78 29.78 30.17
CA ALA A 25 -27.75 28.78 30.24
C ALA A 25 -26.43 29.28 29.61
N ARG A 26 -25.30 28.63 29.93
CA ARG A 26 -23.99 28.95 29.40
C ARG A 26 -23.54 27.82 28.46
N CYS A 27 -23.08 28.17 27.27
CA CYS A 27 -22.54 27.21 26.33
C CYS A 27 -21.20 26.64 26.85
N LEU A 28 -21.05 25.32 26.86
CA LEU A 28 -19.80 24.66 27.29
C LEU A 28 -18.65 24.86 26.30
N THR A 29 -18.98 25.11 25.03
CA THR A 29 -17.98 25.25 23.96
C THR A 29 -17.41 26.66 23.84
N CYS A 30 -18.28 27.69 23.79
CA CYS A 30 -17.84 29.09 23.62
C CYS A 30 -17.97 29.95 24.90
N GLY A 31 -18.52 29.42 25.98
CA GLY A 31 -18.70 30.13 27.25
C GLY A 31 -19.75 31.23 27.26
N GLN A 32 -20.41 31.54 26.15
CA GLN A 32 -21.43 32.58 26.03
C GLN A 32 -22.76 32.15 26.63
N PHE A 33 -23.51 33.15 27.17
CA PHE A 33 -24.84 32.94 27.72
C PHE A 33 -25.90 33.02 26.62
N PHE A 34 -26.89 32.15 26.69
CA PHE A 34 -28.06 32.14 25.82
C PHE A 34 -29.32 31.75 26.61
N ILE A 35 -30.49 31.96 26.01
CA ILE A 35 -31.77 31.50 26.55
C ILE A 35 -32.15 30.20 25.86
N ILE A 36 -32.47 29.16 26.63
CA ILE A 36 -32.91 27.87 26.10
C ILE A 36 -34.23 28.08 25.34
N PRO A 37 -34.29 27.75 24.03
CA PRO A 37 -35.48 27.99 23.22
C PRO A 37 -36.67 27.17 23.72
N SER A 38 -37.91 27.69 23.47
CA SER A 38 -39.16 26.97 23.74
C SER A 38 -39.32 25.75 22.80
N ALA A 39 -40.26 24.87 23.15
CA ALA A 39 -40.38 23.53 22.52
C ALA A 39 -40.65 23.49 21.02
N ASP A 40 -40.92 24.59 20.35
CA ASP A 40 -41.25 24.70 18.92
C ASP A 40 -40.04 24.99 18.03
N TYR A 41 -38.82 24.77 18.55
CA TYR A 41 -37.62 24.99 17.77
C TYR A 41 -37.47 23.91 16.69
N GLU A 42 -37.25 24.34 15.43
CA GLU A 42 -36.98 23.43 14.31
C GLU A 42 -35.78 22.49 14.62
N LYS A 43 -35.91 21.25 14.21
CA LYS A 43 -34.82 20.27 14.37
C LYS A 43 -33.50 20.86 13.83
N PRO A 44 -32.40 20.78 14.58
CA PRO A 44 -31.12 21.31 14.15
C PRO A 44 -30.78 20.76 12.76
N GLN A 45 -30.63 21.65 11.79
CA GLN A 45 -30.17 21.27 10.46
C GLN A 45 -28.79 20.70 10.60
N LYS A 46 -28.61 19.46 10.18
CA LYS A 46 -27.28 18.87 10.02
C LYS A 46 -26.54 19.71 9.00
N ILE A 47 -25.67 20.60 9.46
CA ILE A 47 -24.73 21.32 8.57
C ILE A 47 -23.88 20.25 7.93
N LYS A 48 -24.18 19.93 6.67
CA LYS A 48 -23.29 19.12 5.84
C LYS A 48 -22.07 20.01 5.59
N LEU A 49 -21.04 19.88 6.43
CA LEU A 49 -19.74 20.43 6.14
C LEU A 49 -19.35 19.92 4.75
N LYS A 50 -19.36 20.83 3.77
CA LYS A 50 -18.83 20.52 2.43
C LYS A 50 -17.33 20.41 2.61
N VAL A 51 -16.86 19.19 2.84
CA VAL A 51 -15.43 18.92 2.89
C VAL A 51 -14.88 19.30 1.53
N GLU A 52 -14.24 20.45 1.44
CA GLU A 52 -13.48 20.86 0.27
C GLU A 52 -12.35 19.82 0.13
N ARG A 53 -12.40 19.06 -0.95
CA ARG A 53 -11.35 18.10 -1.23
C ARG A 53 -10.14 18.89 -1.67
N ALA A 54 -9.01 18.64 -1.01
CA ALA A 54 -7.73 19.19 -1.42
C ALA A 54 -7.46 18.88 -2.89
N GLU A 55 -6.80 19.78 -3.59
CA GLU A 55 -6.35 19.56 -4.95
C GLU A 55 -5.14 18.61 -4.97
N PRO A 56 -4.96 17.81 -6.04
CA PRO A 56 -3.80 16.95 -6.17
C PRO A 56 -2.51 17.77 -6.24
N LEU A 57 -1.48 17.35 -5.53
CA LEU A 57 -0.18 18.02 -5.56
C LEU A 57 0.46 17.88 -6.95
N PRO A 58 0.95 18.99 -7.55
CA PRO A 58 1.66 18.93 -8.82
C PRO A 58 3.05 18.31 -8.69
N GLY A 59 3.66 17.89 -9.81
CA GLY A 59 5.06 17.50 -9.85
C GLY A 59 5.36 16.02 -9.60
N PHE A 60 4.38 15.12 -9.63
CA PHE A 60 4.56 13.68 -9.42
C PHE A 60 5.69 13.07 -10.26
N TYR A 61 5.70 13.32 -11.58
CA TYR A 61 6.71 12.73 -12.47
C TYR A 61 8.14 13.20 -12.13
N ARG A 62 8.30 14.47 -11.78
CA ARG A 62 9.60 14.99 -11.31
C ARG A 62 10.02 14.32 -10.02
N ALA A 63 9.09 14.16 -9.07
CA ALA A 63 9.36 13.48 -7.80
C ALA A 63 9.80 12.03 -8.02
N VAL A 64 9.18 11.29 -8.97
CA VAL A 64 9.55 9.90 -9.28
C VAL A 64 10.87 9.81 -10.02
N PHE A 65 11.05 10.54 -11.13
CA PHE A 65 12.20 10.33 -12.02
C PHE A 65 13.44 11.17 -11.70
N VAL A 66 13.32 12.26 -10.95
CA VAL A 66 14.42 13.14 -10.62
C VAL A 66 14.72 13.14 -9.12
N ASP A 67 13.72 13.47 -8.29
CA ASP A 67 13.97 13.66 -6.86
C ASP A 67 14.19 12.33 -6.13
N SER A 68 13.66 11.22 -6.64
CA SER A 68 13.87 9.89 -6.03
C SER A 68 15.32 9.41 -6.09
N TRP A 69 16.11 9.86 -7.04
CA TRP A 69 17.53 9.51 -7.12
C TRP A 69 18.38 10.14 -6.00
N LYS A 70 17.92 11.24 -5.42
CA LYS A 70 18.61 11.92 -4.30
C LYS A 70 18.76 10.98 -3.09
N ILE A 71 17.85 10.03 -2.91
CA ILE A 71 17.89 9.04 -1.82
C ILE A 71 19.16 8.20 -1.84
N PHE A 72 19.66 7.87 -3.03
CA PHE A 72 20.87 7.04 -3.18
C PHE A 72 22.16 7.84 -2.94
N ILE A 73 22.09 9.17 -2.99
CA ILE A 73 23.24 10.06 -2.84
C ILE A 73 23.30 10.64 -1.41
N ASP A 74 22.18 10.66 -0.71
CA ASP A 74 22.08 11.23 0.64
C ASP A 74 22.87 10.37 1.65
N PRO A 75 23.88 10.93 2.34
CA PRO A 75 24.69 10.19 3.31
C PRO A 75 23.89 9.66 4.50
N GLU A 76 22.75 10.27 4.83
CA GLU A 76 21.88 9.77 5.92
C GLU A 76 21.26 8.40 5.59
N ASN A 77 21.12 8.07 4.31
CA ASN A 77 20.58 6.80 3.83
C ASN A 77 21.65 5.71 3.67
N ALA A 78 22.93 6.05 3.80
CA ALA A 78 24.05 5.12 3.54
C ALA A 78 23.94 3.82 4.34
N THR A 79 23.60 3.90 5.63
CA THR A 79 23.44 2.71 6.49
C THR A 79 22.35 1.78 5.97
N SER A 80 21.20 2.32 5.56
CA SER A 80 20.09 1.52 5.02
C SER A 80 20.46 0.88 3.68
N LEU A 81 21.17 1.61 2.81
CA LEU A 81 21.63 1.09 1.51
C LEU A 81 22.68 -0.02 1.69
N VAL A 82 23.67 0.17 2.57
CA VAL A 82 24.67 -0.86 2.87
C VAL A 82 23.99 -2.14 3.37
N PHE A 83 22.99 -2.01 4.23
CA PHE A 83 22.28 -3.16 4.73
C PHE A 83 21.43 -3.86 3.64
N VAL A 84 20.80 -3.13 2.73
CA VAL A 84 20.12 -3.71 1.56
C VAL A 84 21.12 -4.50 0.72
N ILE A 85 22.28 -3.91 0.41
CA ILE A 85 23.34 -4.57 -0.36
C ILE A 85 23.79 -5.86 0.36
N ALA A 86 24.04 -5.78 1.68
CA ALA A 86 24.43 -6.94 2.48
C ALA A 86 23.37 -8.05 2.43
N THR A 87 22.08 -7.69 2.54
CA THR A 87 20.97 -8.66 2.47
C THR A 87 20.86 -9.31 1.10
N VAL A 88 21.10 -8.56 0.01
CA VAL A 88 21.12 -9.08 -1.35
C VAL A 88 22.31 -10.02 -1.56
N CYS A 89 23.50 -9.64 -1.12
CA CYS A 89 24.66 -10.50 -1.16
C CYS A 89 24.44 -11.79 -0.35
N PHE A 90 23.81 -11.67 0.81
CA PHE A 90 23.43 -12.82 1.63
C PHE A 90 22.45 -13.75 0.89
N LYS A 91 21.36 -13.18 0.32
CA LYS A 91 20.39 -13.91 -0.52
C LYS A 91 21.10 -14.65 -1.68
N PHE A 92 21.99 -13.98 -2.37
CA PHE A 92 22.72 -14.50 -3.51
C PHE A 92 23.67 -15.66 -3.12
N LEU A 93 24.49 -15.48 -2.09
CA LEU A 93 25.48 -16.47 -1.66
C LEU A 93 24.85 -17.74 -1.08
N LEU A 94 23.72 -17.65 -0.44
CA LEU A 94 23.02 -18.80 0.16
C LEU A 94 22.38 -19.74 -0.87
N GLY A 95 22.40 -19.41 -2.14
CA GLY A 95 22.07 -20.32 -3.23
C GLY A 95 22.98 -21.57 -3.30
N ILE A 96 24.15 -21.54 -2.65
CA ILE A 96 25.03 -22.70 -2.49
C ILE A 96 24.35 -23.66 -1.51
N GLY A 97 23.76 -24.72 -2.03
CA GLY A 97 22.99 -25.74 -1.31
C GLY A 97 23.66 -26.39 -0.12
N ILE A 98 23.81 -25.68 0.99
CA ILE A 98 24.22 -26.25 2.27
C ILE A 98 22.95 -26.76 2.99
N CYS A 99 22.69 -28.07 2.78
CA CYS A 99 21.81 -28.90 3.61
C CYS A 99 20.59 -28.20 4.26
N GLY A 100 19.49 -27.99 3.53
CA GLY A 100 18.19 -27.60 4.11
C GLY A 100 18.07 -26.18 4.67
N MET A 101 19.18 -25.49 4.94
CA MET A 101 19.18 -24.13 5.48
C MET A 101 18.83 -23.04 4.45
N ASN A 102 18.84 -23.37 3.17
CA ASN A 102 18.60 -22.41 2.08
C ASN A 102 17.23 -21.77 2.12
N TYR A 103 16.17 -22.56 2.45
CA TYR A 103 14.82 -22.04 2.49
C TYR A 103 14.63 -21.05 3.65
N ILE A 104 15.20 -21.32 4.81
CA ILE A 104 15.08 -20.44 5.99
C ILE A 104 15.78 -19.12 5.72
N SER A 105 16.98 -19.16 5.18
CA SER A 105 17.78 -17.97 4.86
C SER A 105 17.13 -17.13 3.76
N PHE A 106 16.55 -17.80 2.76
CA PHE A 106 15.76 -17.15 1.70
C PHE A 106 14.52 -16.45 2.27
N ILE A 107 13.77 -17.12 3.15
CA ILE A 107 12.62 -16.55 3.84
C ILE A 107 13.01 -15.33 4.69
N ILE A 108 14.15 -15.40 5.40
CA ILE A 108 14.65 -14.30 6.21
C ILE A 108 15.00 -13.09 5.33
N ALA A 109 15.78 -13.30 4.26
CA ALA A 109 16.19 -12.23 3.36
C ALA A 109 14.98 -11.55 2.69
N TRP A 110 14.05 -12.34 2.14
CA TRP A 110 12.84 -11.81 1.51
C TRP A 110 11.91 -11.13 2.50
N GLY A 111 11.70 -11.73 3.68
CA GLY A 111 10.83 -11.12 4.68
C GLY A 111 11.34 -9.77 5.15
N TRP A 112 12.65 -9.65 5.28
CA TRP A 112 13.27 -8.38 5.63
C TRP A 112 13.16 -7.34 4.50
N LEU A 113 13.46 -7.73 3.25
CA LEU A 113 13.33 -6.83 2.07
C LEU A 113 11.88 -6.37 1.89
N LEU A 114 10.90 -7.27 2.00
CA LEU A 114 9.48 -6.91 1.91
C LEU A 114 9.05 -5.95 3.02
N GLY A 115 9.56 -6.15 4.25
CA GLY A 115 9.35 -5.22 5.35
C GLY A 115 9.93 -3.84 5.08
N PHE A 116 11.14 -3.81 4.53
CA PHE A 116 11.79 -2.57 4.13
C PHE A 116 10.99 -1.84 3.04
N TYR A 117 10.51 -2.56 2.03
CA TYR A 117 9.67 -2.00 0.96
C TYR A 117 8.35 -1.42 1.48
N MET A 118 7.66 -2.10 2.38
CA MET A 118 6.44 -1.58 3.00
C MET A 118 6.71 -0.29 3.78
N ASN A 119 7.84 -0.22 4.49
CA ASN A 119 8.22 0.98 5.20
C ASN A 119 8.56 2.14 4.24
N ILE A 120 9.20 1.87 3.08
CA ILE A 120 9.42 2.90 2.03
C ILE A 120 8.09 3.47 1.56
N ILE A 121 7.09 2.61 1.25
CA ILE A 121 5.77 3.09 0.84
C ILE A 121 5.16 3.97 1.92
N TYR A 122 5.18 3.51 3.17
CA TYR A 122 4.58 4.22 4.30
C TYR A 122 5.26 5.58 4.54
N GLU A 123 6.58 5.60 4.70
CA GLU A 123 7.33 6.82 4.99
C GLU A 123 7.20 7.84 3.87
N THR A 124 7.30 7.40 2.59
CA THR A 124 7.11 8.28 1.44
C THR A 124 5.69 8.85 1.37
N ALA A 125 4.66 8.06 1.71
CA ALA A 125 3.28 8.50 1.75
C ALA A 125 3.05 9.61 2.78
N TYR A 126 3.80 9.59 3.90
CA TYR A 126 3.73 10.58 4.99
C TYR A 126 4.85 11.64 4.95
N GLU A 127 5.36 11.93 3.75
CA GLU A 127 6.32 13.01 3.50
C GLU A 127 7.72 12.84 4.13
N ILE A 128 8.07 11.63 4.53
CA ILE A 128 9.41 11.30 4.97
C ILE A 128 10.24 10.93 3.74
N ASP A 129 11.12 11.83 3.32
CA ASP A 129 11.94 11.66 2.11
C ASP A 129 13.26 10.92 2.34
N LYS A 130 13.36 10.16 3.44
CA LYS A 130 14.51 9.32 3.81
C LYS A 130 14.17 7.85 3.69
N LEU A 131 15.21 7.02 3.56
CA LEU A 131 15.02 5.57 3.62
C LEU A 131 14.72 5.12 5.07
N PRO A 132 13.88 4.09 5.24
CA PRO A 132 13.56 3.54 6.55
C PRO A 132 14.81 3.14 7.32
N LYS A 133 14.83 3.51 8.60
CA LYS A 133 15.90 3.08 9.50
C LYS A 133 15.78 1.58 9.75
N ILE A 134 16.94 0.93 9.77
CA ILE A 134 17.00 -0.51 10.01
C ILE A 134 16.75 -0.78 11.49
N TYR A 135 15.76 -1.60 11.75
CA TYR A 135 15.48 -2.09 13.09
C TYR A 135 16.01 -3.52 13.24
N LEU A 136 17.15 -3.63 13.90
CA LEU A 136 17.72 -4.91 14.34
C LEU A 136 17.19 -5.19 15.74
N GLY A 137 15.91 -5.56 15.84
CA GLY A 137 15.31 -5.95 17.10
C GLY A 137 15.94 -7.22 17.66
N THR A 138 15.94 -7.38 18.98
CA THR A 138 16.42 -8.58 19.64
C THR A 138 15.29 -9.62 19.76
N SER A 139 15.62 -10.89 19.48
CA SER A 139 14.79 -12.08 19.75
C SER A 139 13.45 -12.20 18.97
N ILE A 140 12.33 -12.43 19.64
CA ILE A 140 11.00 -12.74 19.06
C ILE A 140 10.45 -11.58 18.21
N THR A 141 10.75 -10.32 18.55
CA THR A 141 10.32 -9.15 17.80
C THR A 141 10.97 -9.11 16.42
N PHE A 142 12.20 -9.56 16.28
CA PHE A 142 12.90 -9.65 14.99
C PHE A 142 12.23 -10.67 14.06
N LEU A 143 11.87 -11.86 14.57
CA LEU A 143 11.15 -12.86 13.78
C LEU A 143 9.79 -12.35 13.31
N TRP A 144 9.08 -11.62 14.16
CA TRP A 144 7.81 -11.01 13.77
C TRP A 144 7.99 -9.92 12.71
N TYR A 145 9.09 -9.19 12.77
CA TYR A 145 9.43 -8.16 11.78
C TYR A 145 9.67 -8.73 10.37
N ILE A 146 10.13 -10.00 10.30
CA ILE A 146 10.32 -10.75 9.05
C ILE A 146 9.02 -11.43 8.60
N ALA A 147 8.35 -12.13 9.51
CA ALA A 147 7.18 -12.93 9.18
C ALA A 147 5.97 -12.10 8.78
N LYS A 148 5.72 -10.99 9.48
CA LYS A 148 4.55 -10.13 9.22
C LYS A 148 4.53 -9.57 7.79
N PRO A 149 5.58 -8.95 7.23
CA PRO A 149 5.57 -8.47 5.85
C PRO A 149 5.40 -9.58 4.82
N LEU A 150 6.04 -10.74 5.03
CA LEU A 150 5.86 -11.90 4.16
C LEU A 150 4.40 -12.33 4.08
N LEU A 151 3.75 -12.47 5.24
CA LEU A 151 2.33 -12.82 5.31
C LEU A 151 1.46 -11.76 4.64
N ILE A 152 1.74 -10.48 4.85
CA ILE A 152 1.00 -9.38 4.23
C ILE A 152 1.14 -9.44 2.71
N PHE A 153 2.34 -9.55 2.17
CA PHE A 153 2.56 -9.66 0.72
C PHE A 153 1.90 -10.89 0.15
N PHE A 154 2.04 -12.05 0.81
CA PHE A 154 1.40 -13.28 0.39
C PHE A 154 -0.13 -13.14 0.34
N TRP A 155 -0.76 -12.69 1.42
CA TRP A 155 -2.20 -12.52 1.48
C TRP A 155 -2.71 -11.44 0.53
N THR A 156 -1.95 -10.36 0.32
CA THR A 156 -2.29 -9.33 -0.67
C THR A 156 -2.27 -9.92 -2.07
N MET A 157 -1.23 -10.70 -2.39
CA MET A 157 -1.13 -11.38 -3.68
C MET A 157 -2.29 -12.36 -3.89
N VAL A 158 -2.58 -13.21 -2.90
CA VAL A 158 -3.73 -14.12 -2.94
C VAL A 158 -5.05 -13.36 -3.13
N ALA A 159 -5.23 -12.23 -2.45
CA ALA A 159 -6.47 -11.44 -2.54
C ALA A 159 -6.67 -10.82 -3.94
N VAL A 160 -5.62 -10.27 -4.56
CA VAL A 160 -5.74 -9.69 -5.91
C VAL A 160 -5.78 -10.73 -7.01
N GLU A 161 -5.14 -11.89 -6.80
CA GLU A 161 -5.16 -13.03 -7.74
C GLU A 161 -6.35 -14.00 -7.49
N LEU A 162 -7.21 -13.69 -6.54
CA LEU A 162 -8.35 -14.55 -6.22
C LEU A 162 -9.22 -14.90 -7.45
N PRO A 163 -9.55 -13.97 -8.37
CA PRO A 163 -10.31 -14.31 -9.57
C PRO A 163 -9.58 -15.31 -10.48
N PHE A 164 -8.25 -15.18 -10.61
CA PHE A 164 -7.40 -16.11 -11.36
C PHE A 164 -7.37 -17.49 -10.70
N ILE A 165 -7.19 -17.55 -9.38
CA ILE A 165 -7.14 -18.81 -8.62
C ILE A 165 -8.46 -19.56 -8.73
N ILE A 166 -9.60 -18.86 -8.62
CA ILE A 166 -10.93 -19.45 -8.78
C ILE A 166 -11.10 -19.99 -10.21
N ALA A 167 -10.76 -19.20 -11.24
CA ALA A 167 -10.86 -19.60 -12.63
C ALA A 167 -9.99 -20.84 -12.91
N LEU A 168 -8.76 -20.88 -12.38
CA LEU A 168 -7.85 -22.01 -12.51
C LEU A 168 -8.44 -23.28 -11.87
N GLY A 169 -9.00 -23.18 -10.67
CA GLY A 169 -9.63 -24.30 -9.96
C GLY A 169 -10.86 -24.84 -10.70
N LEU A 170 -11.69 -23.97 -11.26
CA LEU A 170 -12.86 -24.36 -12.05
C LEU A 170 -12.43 -25.08 -13.36
N MET A 171 -11.35 -24.63 -13.99
CA MET A 171 -10.83 -25.27 -15.21
C MET A 171 -10.22 -26.64 -14.93
N GLN A 172 -9.52 -26.82 -13.83
CA GLN A 172 -8.97 -28.14 -13.46
C GLN A 172 -10.07 -29.17 -13.17
N ASN A 173 -11.20 -28.70 -12.62
CA ASN A 173 -12.33 -29.59 -12.29
C ASN A 173 -13.21 -29.97 -13.51
N LYS A 174 -12.80 -29.60 -14.74
CA LYS A 174 -13.58 -29.86 -15.98
C LYS A 174 -15.08 -29.53 -15.82
N SER A 175 -15.40 -28.45 -15.16
CA SER A 175 -16.77 -28.06 -14.98
C SER A 175 -17.36 -27.62 -16.32
N SER A 176 -18.55 -28.12 -16.67
CA SER A 176 -19.31 -27.81 -17.89
C SER A 176 -19.53 -26.29 -18.09
N ALA A 177 -19.40 -25.51 -17.02
CA ALA A 177 -19.47 -24.07 -17.07
C ALA A 177 -18.33 -23.43 -17.88
N VAL A 178 -17.12 -24.05 -17.92
CA VAL A 178 -15.97 -23.52 -18.68
C VAL A 178 -16.06 -23.92 -20.15
N GLU A 179 -16.59 -25.11 -20.48
CA GLU A 179 -16.84 -25.52 -21.87
C GLU A 179 -17.82 -24.56 -22.56
N ASN A 180 -18.78 -24.02 -21.83
CA ASN A 180 -19.77 -23.08 -22.36
C ASN A 180 -19.20 -21.66 -22.60
N MET A 181 -18.00 -21.31 -22.13
CA MET A 181 -17.38 -20.00 -22.38
C MET A 181 -16.77 -19.84 -23.78
N TRP A 182 -16.68 -20.90 -24.57
CA TRP A 182 -16.22 -20.86 -25.96
C TRP A 182 -17.06 -19.95 -26.85
N TRP A 183 -18.34 -19.74 -26.53
CA TRP A 183 -19.23 -18.85 -27.29
C TRP A 183 -18.82 -17.35 -27.21
N LEU A 184 -17.98 -16.96 -26.20
CA LEU A 184 -17.40 -15.62 -26.09
C LEU A 184 -16.18 -15.42 -27.02
N GLY A 185 -15.71 -16.46 -27.73
CA GLY A 185 -14.53 -16.41 -28.57
C GLY A 185 -13.20 -16.26 -27.81
N ILE A 186 -13.26 -16.28 -26.48
CA ILE A 186 -12.08 -16.16 -25.60
C ILE A 186 -11.67 -17.56 -25.16
N GLY A 187 -10.54 -18.04 -25.65
CA GLY A 187 -9.98 -19.32 -25.19
C GLY A 187 -9.71 -19.30 -23.68
N PRO A 188 -9.90 -20.42 -22.97
CA PRO A 188 -9.74 -20.49 -21.52
C PRO A 188 -8.34 -20.05 -21.05
N GLN A 189 -7.31 -20.28 -21.87
CA GLN A 189 -5.95 -19.83 -21.59
C GLN A 189 -5.82 -18.29 -21.62
N LEU A 190 -6.46 -17.62 -22.58
CA LEU A 190 -6.48 -16.18 -22.67
C LEU A 190 -7.19 -15.52 -21.48
N LEU A 191 -8.30 -16.14 -21.03
CA LEU A 191 -9.02 -15.70 -19.82
C LEU A 191 -8.10 -15.76 -18.59
N LEU A 192 -7.40 -16.87 -18.38
CA LEU A 192 -6.48 -17.02 -17.26
C LEU A 192 -5.36 -15.98 -17.31
N GLN A 193 -4.74 -15.77 -18.48
CA GLN A 193 -3.70 -14.77 -18.64
C GLN A 193 -4.23 -13.36 -18.35
N THR A 194 -5.44 -13.03 -18.81
CA THR A 194 -6.05 -11.72 -18.58
C THR A 194 -6.32 -11.49 -17.09
N LEU A 195 -6.85 -12.49 -16.38
CA LEU A 195 -7.13 -12.42 -14.95
C LEU A 195 -5.83 -12.26 -14.13
N PHE A 196 -4.78 -13.01 -14.49
CA PHE A 196 -3.47 -12.90 -13.87
C PHE A 196 -2.86 -11.50 -14.05
N ILE A 197 -2.86 -10.98 -15.29
CA ILE A 197 -2.36 -9.63 -15.57
C ILE A 197 -3.18 -8.56 -14.82
N LEU A 198 -4.49 -8.76 -14.70
CA LEU A 198 -5.36 -7.85 -13.94
C LEU A 198 -5.03 -7.88 -12.44
N GLY A 199 -4.76 -9.04 -11.86
CA GLY A 199 -4.32 -9.17 -10.47
C GLY A 199 -2.99 -8.44 -10.24
N LEU A 200 -1.99 -8.69 -11.09
CA LEU A 200 -0.70 -7.98 -11.02
C LEU A 200 -0.87 -6.47 -11.22
N PHE A 201 -1.78 -6.04 -12.09
CA PHE A 201 -2.09 -4.63 -12.28
C PHE A 201 -2.66 -3.98 -11.02
N LEU A 202 -3.48 -4.67 -10.24
CA LEU A 202 -4.08 -4.15 -9.01
C LEU A 202 -3.15 -4.25 -7.79
N PHE A 203 -2.09 -5.04 -7.87
CA PHE A 203 -1.20 -5.28 -6.74
C PHE A 203 -0.58 -4.02 -6.13
N PRO A 204 -0.06 -3.02 -6.91
CA PRO A 204 0.55 -1.81 -6.34
C PRO A 204 -0.40 -1.01 -5.45
N ILE A 205 -1.68 -0.88 -5.86
CA ILE A 205 -2.67 -0.15 -5.07
C ILE A 205 -3.11 -0.96 -3.85
N ALA A 206 -3.19 -2.29 -3.97
CA ALA A 206 -3.54 -3.17 -2.85
C ALA A 206 -2.46 -3.12 -1.76
N ILE A 207 -1.17 -3.21 -2.12
CA ILE A 207 -0.08 -3.11 -1.14
C ILE A 207 0.00 -1.71 -0.53
N LEU A 208 -0.29 -0.65 -1.30
CA LEU A 208 -0.38 0.71 -0.80
C LEU A 208 -1.46 0.83 0.28
N THR A 209 -2.67 0.31 0.05
CA THR A 209 -3.77 0.40 1.01
C THR A 209 -3.42 -0.28 2.34
N ILE A 210 -2.72 -1.42 2.29
CA ILE A 210 -2.30 -2.11 3.51
C ILE A 210 -1.11 -1.39 4.18
N ALA A 211 -0.13 -0.92 3.40
CA ALA A 211 1.05 -0.25 3.95
C ALA A 211 0.67 1.04 4.68
N VAL A 212 -0.24 1.83 4.12
CA VAL A 212 -0.67 3.13 4.68
C VAL A 212 -1.79 2.96 5.71
N GLY A 213 -2.81 2.15 5.39
CA GLY A 213 -3.98 1.97 6.24
C GLY A 213 -3.78 1.01 7.40
N LYS A 214 -2.72 0.18 7.37
CA LYS A 214 -2.40 -0.85 8.38
C LYS A 214 -3.53 -1.86 8.66
N ASP A 215 -4.56 -1.88 7.79
CA ASP A 215 -5.73 -2.74 7.93
C ASP A 215 -6.04 -3.46 6.60
N ILE A 216 -6.19 -4.78 6.69
CA ILE A 216 -6.54 -5.64 5.55
C ILE A 216 -7.99 -5.38 5.07
N THR A 217 -8.86 -4.88 5.94
CA THR A 217 -10.26 -4.55 5.59
C THR A 217 -10.37 -3.47 4.51
N LEU A 218 -9.29 -2.69 4.30
CA LEU A 218 -9.21 -1.68 3.25
C LEU A 218 -9.00 -2.25 1.83
N LEU A 219 -8.79 -3.56 1.68
CA LEU A 219 -8.75 -4.27 0.39
C LEU A 219 -10.13 -4.37 -0.30
N ARG A 220 -11.01 -3.39 -0.07
CA ARG A 220 -12.31 -3.34 -0.73
C ARG A 220 -12.18 -2.79 -2.16
N PRO A 221 -12.90 -3.37 -3.12
CA PRO A 221 -12.82 -2.98 -4.53
C PRO A 221 -13.10 -1.49 -4.76
N ASP A 222 -14.03 -0.90 -4.00
CA ASP A 222 -14.39 0.53 -4.12
C ASP A 222 -13.25 1.48 -3.72
N TYR A 223 -12.33 1.04 -2.84
CA TYR A 223 -11.14 1.80 -2.45
C TYR A 223 -10.00 1.65 -3.44
N ILE A 224 -9.88 0.47 -4.05
CA ILE A 224 -8.81 0.13 -4.99
C ILE A 224 -9.06 0.78 -6.37
N PHE A 225 -10.26 0.57 -6.95
CA PHE A 225 -10.52 1.00 -8.33
C PHE A 225 -10.62 2.52 -8.50
N LYS A 226 -11.18 3.23 -7.53
CA LYS A 226 -11.47 4.65 -7.68
C LYS A 226 -10.24 5.55 -7.89
N PRO A 227 -9.13 5.43 -7.15
CA PRO A 227 -7.91 6.21 -7.39
C PRO A 227 -7.27 5.87 -8.74
N VAL A 228 -7.25 4.58 -9.11
CA VAL A 228 -6.67 4.09 -10.37
C VAL A 228 -7.35 4.71 -11.56
N PHE A 229 -8.69 4.66 -11.62
CA PHE A 229 -9.45 5.22 -12.75
C PHE A 229 -9.44 6.76 -12.82
N ARG A 230 -9.22 7.44 -11.69
CA ARG A 230 -9.16 8.91 -11.70
C ARG A 230 -7.84 9.47 -12.22
N LYS A 231 -6.74 8.76 -11.96
CA LYS A 231 -5.39 9.18 -12.39
C LYS A 231 -4.61 7.97 -12.91
N PRO A 232 -4.98 7.45 -14.09
CA PRO A 232 -4.35 6.25 -14.62
C PRO A 232 -2.88 6.47 -15.01
N GLY A 233 -2.50 7.65 -15.54
CA GLY A 233 -1.13 7.92 -15.97
C GLY A 233 -0.09 7.78 -14.83
N PRO A 234 -0.20 8.50 -13.72
CA PRO A 234 0.68 8.34 -12.56
C PRO A 234 0.68 6.92 -11.98
N TYR A 235 -0.47 6.27 -11.95
CA TYR A 235 -0.57 4.88 -11.49
C TYR A 235 0.20 3.90 -12.39
N MET A 236 0.09 4.07 -13.71
CA MET A 236 0.81 3.26 -14.70
C MET A 236 2.31 3.34 -14.52
N VAL A 237 2.86 4.51 -14.16
CA VAL A 237 4.29 4.66 -13.88
C VAL A 237 4.73 3.79 -12.71
N ALA A 238 3.99 3.84 -11.59
CA ALA A 238 4.29 3.01 -10.42
C ALA A 238 4.18 1.51 -10.74
N MET A 239 3.13 1.12 -11.47
CA MET A 239 2.91 -0.26 -11.92
C MET A 239 4.02 -0.74 -12.85
N LEU A 240 4.43 0.07 -13.84
CA LEU A 240 5.50 -0.29 -14.78
C LEU A 240 6.84 -0.45 -14.08
N LEU A 241 7.20 0.44 -13.17
CA LEU A 241 8.43 0.31 -12.37
C LEU A 241 8.44 -0.98 -11.55
N LEU A 242 7.31 -1.33 -10.93
CA LEU A 242 7.19 -2.57 -10.19
C LEU A 242 7.27 -3.80 -11.10
N ALA A 243 6.60 -3.75 -12.27
CA ALA A 243 6.65 -4.83 -13.26
C ALA A 243 8.07 -5.04 -13.79
N VAL A 244 8.80 -3.96 -14.10
CA VAL A 244 10.20 -4.06 -14.53
C VAL A 244 11.07 -4.67 -13.43
N ALA A 245 10.92 -4.25 -12.17
CA ALA A 245 11.63 -4.86 -11.05
C ALA A 245 11.36 -6.36 -10.96
N GLY A 246 10.08 -6.78 -11.04
CA GLY A 246 9.69 -8.18 -11.00
C GLY A 246 10.22 -9.01 -12.17
N ILE A 247 10.17 -8.48 -13.40
CA ILE A 247 10.68 -9.18 -14.60
C ILE A 247 12.19 -9.37 -14.49
N VAL A 248 12.94 -8.35 -14.07
CA VAL A 248 14.41 -8.46 -13.93
C VAL A 248 14.76 -9.41 -12.78
N GLU A 249 14.01 -9.36 -11.65
CA GLU A 249 14.19 -10.32 -10.55
C GLU A 249 14.02 -11.77 -11.02
N MET A 250 13.06 -12.05 -11.90
CA MET A 250 12.87 -13.40 -12.46
C MET A 250 14.05 -13.90 -13.33
N GLN A 251 14.91 -12.99 -13.81
CA GLN A 251 16.11 -13.33 -14.56
C GLN A 251 17.32 -13.58 -13.65
N THR A 252 17.25 -13.19 -12.39
CA THR A 252 18.34 -13.40 -11.43
C THR A 252 18.41 -14.86 -11.02
N ARG A 253 19.63 -15.34 -10.72
CA ARG A 253 19.88 -16.69 -10.22
C ARG A 253 20.79 -16.63 -9.00
N PRO A 254 20.60 -17.51 -8.03
CA PRO A 254 21.51 -17.59 -6.91
C PRO A 254 22.91 -18.05 -7.36
N PHE A 255 23.91 -17.83 -6.53
CA PHE A 255 25.29 -18.24 -6.76
C PHE A 255 25.39 -19.77 -6.99
N THR A 256 26.09 -20.15 -8.07
CA THR A 256 26.23 -21.56 -8.43
C THR A 256 27.65 -22.08 -8.23
N GLY A 257 28.65 -21.20 -8.27
CA GLY A 257 30.08 -21.55 -8.20
C GLY A 257 30.65 -22.25 -9.45
N LEU A 258 29.81 -22.45 -10.48
CA LEU A 258 30.22 -23.14 -11.71
C LEU A 258 30.88 -22.19 -12.70
N ASN A 259 30.44 -20.95 -12.78
CA ASN A 259 30.95 -19.93 -13.68
C ASN A 259 30.98 -18.56 -12.97
N LEU A 260 32.16 -18.16 -12.51
CA LEU A 260 32.35 -16.94 -11.76
C LEU A 260 31.86 -15.69 -12.53
N THR A 261 32.08 -15.63 -13.84
CA THR A 261 31.62 -14.49 -14.64
C THR A 261 30.10 -14.38 -14.69
N ALA A 262 29.42 -15.51 -14.89
CA ALA A 262 27.95 -15.54 -14.84
C ALA A 262 27.41 -15.17 -13.44
N ASP A 263 28.04 -15.71 -12.41
CA ASP A 263 27.65 -15.43 -11.02
C ASP A 263 27.78 -13.93 -10.67
N VAL A 264 28.88 -13.27 -11.12
CA VAL A 264 29.07 -11.82 -10.94
C VAL A 264 27.99 -11.02 -11.70
N ILE A 265 27.65 -11.41 -12.92
CA ILE A 265 26.59 -10.76 -13.70
C ILE A 265 25.25 -10.87 -12.97
N HIS A 266 24.90 -12.04 -12.43
CA HIS A 266 23.66 -12.22 -11.68
C HIS A 266 23.64 -11.43 -10.38
N LEU A 267 24.77 -11.30 -9.66
CA LEU A 267 24.86 -10.44 -8.49
C LEU A 267 24.62 -8.95 -8.84
N VAL A 268 25.23 -8.48 -9.94
CA VAL A 268 25.01 -7.11 -10.40
C VAL A 268 23.56 -6.89 -10.79
N LEU A 269 22.92 -7.85 -11.47
CA LEU A 269 21.50 -7.79 -11.79
C LEU A 269 20.64 -7.75 -10.52
N ASP A 270 20.92 -8.56 -9.50
CA ASP A 270 20.25 -8.53 -8.22
C ASP A 270 20.33 -7.14 -7.57
N LEU A 271 21.51 -6.49 -7.61
CA LEU A 271 21.67 -5.13 -7.07
C LEU A 271 20.89 -4.09 -7.88
N ILE A 272 20.88 -4.19 -9.20
CA ILE A 272 20.09 -3.31 -10.08
C ILE A 272 18.59 -3.45 -9.79
N VAL A 273 18.12 -4.67 -9.60
CA VAL A 273 16.73 -4.93 -9.23
C VAL A 273 16.36 -4.20 -7.93
N GLN A 274 17.24 -4.19 -6.93
CA GLN A 274 16.97 -3.50 -5.67
C GLN A 274 16.82 -1.98 -5.86
N VAL A 275 17.64 -1.38 -6.72
CA VAL A 275 17.49 0.04 -7.05
C VAL A 275 16.13 0.30 -7.70
N ILE A 276 15.73 -0.52 -8.68
CA ILE A 276 14.44 -0.38 -9.35
C ILE A 276 13.28 -0.64 -8.38
N ALA A 277 13.39 -1.64 -7.50
CA ALA A 277 12.37 -1.96 -6.50
C ALA A 277 12.19 -0.81 -5.48
N ILE A 278 13.26 -0.21 -4.99
CA ILE A 278 13.20 0.97 -4.11
C ILE A 278 12.49 2.13 -4.82
N LEU A 279 12.83 2.42 -6.08
CA LEU A 279 12.17 3.45 -6.88
C LEU A 279 10.68 3.12 -7.11
N ALA A 280 10.35 1.85 -7.40
CA ALA A 280 8.98 1.39 -7.56
C ALA A 280 8.16 1.58 -6.28
N MET A 281 8.66 1.14 -5.14
CA MET A 281 7.98 1.28 -3.85
C MET A 281 7.81 2.74 -3.45
N ARG A 282 8.84 3.57 -3.69
CA ARG A 282 8.72 5.01 -3.49
C ARG A 282 7.68 5.64 -4.42
N SER A 283 7.62 5.24 -5.69
CA SER A 283 6.62 5.75 -6.63
C SER A 283 5.19 5.44 -6.20
N ILE A 284 4.97 4.28 -5.57
CA ILE A 284 3.69 3.89 -4.97
C ILE A 284 3.33 4.81 -3.79
N GLY A 285 4.30 5.11 -2.91
CA GLY A 285 4.11 6.06 -1.80
C GLY A 285 3.85 7.49 -2.29
N LEU A 286 4.60 7.95 -3.31
CA LEU A 286 4.41 9.25 -3.95
C LEU A 286 3.04 9.35 -4.64
N PHE A 287 2.52 8.26 -5.20
CA PHE A 287 1.17 8.24 -5.76
C PHE A 287 0.13 8.57 -4.69
N TYR A 288 0.23 7.99 -3.49
CA TYR A 288 -0.64 8.36 -2.38
C TYR A 288 -0.45 9.82 -1.97
N ARG A 289 0.78 10.28 -1.75
CA ARG A 289 1.09 11.64 -1.32
C ARG A 289 0.51 12.70 -2.26
N HIS A 290 0.68 12.54 -3.58
CA HIS A 290 0.21 13.51 -4.58
C HIS A 290 -1.30 13.43 -4.86
N TYR A 291 -1.91 12.27 -4.66
CA TYR A 291 -3.30 12.00 -5.04
C TYR A 291 -4.18 11.53 -3.88
N SER A 292 -3.77 11.80 -2.62
CA SER A 292 -4.52 11.43 -1.41
C SER A 292 -5.96 11.91 -1.41
N CYS A 293 -6.26 13.04 -2.07
CA CYS A 293 -7.61 13.59 -2.25
C CYS A 293 -8.60 12.65 -2.98
N TYR A 294 -8.10 11.64 -3.71
CA TYR A 294 -8.94 10.65 -4.41
C TYR A 294 -9.20 9.39 -3.58
N PHE A 295 -8.44 9.19 -2.53
CA PHE A 295 -8.68 8.11 -1.58
C PHE A 295 -9.81 8.48 -0.63
N ARG A 296 -10.57 7.49 -0.18
CA ARG A 296 -11.76 7.70 0.68
C ARG A 296 -11.53 7.32 2.13
N TRP A 297 -10.33 6.93 2.45
CA TRP A 297 -9.91 6.46 3.78
C TRP A 297 -8.74 7.29 4.30
#